data_59d93847dbcbff073e6d38f2e4c77439
#
_entry.id   59d93847dbcbff073e6d38f2e4c77439
#
_cell.length_a   1.000
_cell.length_b   1.000
_cell.length_c   1.000
_cell.angle_alpha   90.00
_cell.angle_beta   90.00
_cell.angle_gamma   90.00
#
_symmetry.space_group_name_H-M   'P 1'
#
loop_
_entity.id
_entity.type
_entity.pdbx_description
1 polymer ?
#
loop_
_entity_poly.entity_id
_entity_poly.type
_entity_poly.pdbx_seq_one_letter_code
_entity_poly.pdbx_strand_id
1 'polypeptide(L)'
;MPIETKRINQVEFLTAGGISVPHGFTTRYGGVSTGTQASLNLAYGRGDTMENVVENLRRLGSALGFDPEKLVMTRQTHSDIVRVVTDRDCRGFCHKDYPECDALVTNTPEVTLLVFTADCTPMLFFDPVTGAVGAAHAGWRGTAQKIGAKTVKAMVENFGCKPENIRSAIGPNIGLCHFETDEDVPQAMLAAYGEEVRQFIEKRGDKYHLDLKAINAMSLNRVGVTQIEISDACTYCQCDRFWSHRASHGERGSQGAVITCKEVGR
;
A
#
# COMPACT_ATOMS: atom_id res chain seq x y z
N MET A 1 -17.82 -3.62 -2.74
CA MET A 1 -18.17 -2.24 -3.18
C MET A 1 -16.97 -1.68 -3.90
N PRO A 2 -17.12 -0.80 -4.89
CA PRO A 2 -15.96 -0.24 -5.60
C PRO A 2 -15.14 0.69 -4.67
N ILE A 3 -13.85 0.81 -4.96
CA ILE A 3 -12.99 1.82 -4.32
C ILE A 3 -13.43 3.20 -4.79
N GLU A 4 -13.70 4.10 -3.84
CA GLU A 4 -14.26 5.42 -4.08
C GLU A 4 -13.24 6.53 -3.83
N THR A 5 -13.32 7.61 -4.62
CA THR A 5 -12.52 8.82 -4.41
C THR A 5 -13.20 9.73 -3.40
N LYS A 6 -12.43 10.22 -2.43
CA LYS A 6 -12.84 11.26 -1.48
C LYS A 6 -11.89 12.43 -1.52
N ARG A 7 -12.40 13.61 -1.17
CA ARG A 7 -11.59 14.83 -1.03
C ARG A 7 -11.99 15.56 0.25
N ILE A 8 -11.06 15.71 1.17
CA ILE A 8 -11.26 16.41 2.44
C ILE A 8 -10.11 17.41 2.61
N ASN A 9 -10.43 18.67 2.88
CA ASN A 9 -9.43 19.74 3.08
C ASN A 9 -8.36 19.78 1.97
N GLN A 10 -8.78 19.65 0.70
CA GLN A 10 -7.94 19.59 -0.51
C GLN A 10 -7.15 18.29 -0.71
N VAL A 11 -6.99 17.45 0.32
CA VAL A 11 -6.35 16.13 0.18
C VAL A 11 -7.31 15.18 -0.53
N GLU A 12 -6.85 14.61 -1.64
CA GLU A 12 -7.59 13.60 -2.38
C GLU A 12 -7.01 12.21 -2.10
N PHE A 13 -7.89 11.26 -1.83
CA PHE A 13 -7.53 9.87 -1.56
C PHE A 13 -8.66 8.91 -1.98
N LEU A 14 -8.33 7.63 -2.11
CA LEU A 14 -9.29 6.58 -2.42
C LEU A 14 -9.53 5.73 -1.17
N THR A 15 -10.79 5.29 -0.97
CA THR A 15 -11.19 4.43 0.16
C THR A 15 -11.93 3.19 -0.35
N ALA A 16 -11.81 2.09 0.37
CA ALA A 16 -12.53 0.85 0.15
C ALA A 16 -13.79 0.78 1.04
N GLY A 17 -14.94 0.47 0.46
CA GLY A 17 -16.21 0.45 1.21
C GLY A 17 -16.29 -0.66 2.27
N GLY A 18 -15.51 -1.73 2.11
CA GLY A 18 -15.44 -2.84 3.06
C GLY A 18 -14.60 -2.56 4.30
N ILE A 19 -13.73 -1.55 4.30
CA ILE A 19 -12.89 -1.18 5.45
C ILE A 19 -13.54 -0.04 6.22
N SER A 20 -13.97 -0.28 7.46
CA SER A 20 -14.75 0.69 8.25
C SER A 20 -13.91 1.57 9.20
N VAL A 21 -12.59 1.35 9.27
CA VAL A 21 -11.66 2.20 10.03
C VAL A 21 -11.06 3.29 9.13
N PRO A 22 -10.47 4.38 9.68
CA PRO A 22 -9.80 5.40 8.90
C PRO A 22 -8.70 4.79 8.02
N HIS A 23 -8.82 4.95 6.70
CA HIS A 23 -7.87 4.43 5.74
C HIS A 23 -7.93 5.19 4.42
N GLY A 24 -6.89 5.04 3.61
CA GLY A 24 -6.90 5.60 2.26
C GLY A 24 -5.62 5.32 1.47
N PHE A 25 -5.79 5.34 0.15
CA PHE A 25 -4.70 5.38 -0.82
C PHE A 25 -4.62 6.83 -1.32
N THR A 26 -3.52 7.53 -1.03
CA THR A 26 -3.42 8.95 -1.40
C THR A 26 -3.16 9.12 -2.88
N THR A 27 -3.61 10.26 -3.42
CA THR A 27 -3.14 10.78 -4.70
C THR A 27 -1.98 11.76 -4.46
N ARG A 28 -1.53 12.45 -5.50
CA ARG A 28 -0.52 13.51 -5.37
C ARG A 28 -1.10 14.89 -5.04
N TYR A 29 -2.43 15.01 -4.83
CA TYR A 29 -3.11 16.28 -4.62
C TYR A 29 -3.31 16.64 -3.15
N GLY A 30 -3.21 17.94 -2.85
CA GLY A 30 -3.55 18.51 -1.54
C GLY A 30 -2.38 18.79 -0.60
N GLY A 31 -1.14 18.64 -1.09
CA GLY A 31 0.07 18.95 -0.31
C GLY A 31 0.64 20.34 -0.55
N VAL A 32 1.84 20.56 0.00
CA VAL A 32 2.60 21.82 -0.08
C VAL A 32 3.89 21.69 -0.86
N SER A 33 4.31 20.47 -1.21
CA SER A 33 5.55 20.24 -1.97
C SER A 33 5.47 20.87 -3.36
N THR A 34 6.60 21.24 -3.90
CA THR A 34 6.74 21.95 -5.18
C THR A 34 7.63 21.18 -6.17
N GLY A 35 7.76 21.68 -7.39
CA GLY A 35 8.61 21.07 -8.42
C GLY A 35 8.16 19.67 -8.79
N THR A 36 9.11 18.74 -8.93
CA THR A 36 8.84 17.34 -9.28
C THR A 36 8.10 16.56 -8.19
N GLN A 37 8.04 17.06 -6.95
CA GLN A 37 7.30 16.51 -5.82
C GLN A 37 5.93 17.16 -5.57
N ALA A 38 5.44 18.02 -6.46
CA ALA A 38 4.16 18.70 -6.30
C ALA A 38 2.97 17.72 -6.41
N SER A 39 2.11 17.65 -5.42
CA SER A 39 2.06 18.45 -4.20
C SER A 39 2.08 17.62 -2.91
N LEU A 40 1.39 16.46 -2.80
CA LEU A 40 1.27 15.64 -1.59
C LEU A 40 2.35 14.55 -1.57
N ASN A 41 3.62 14.94 -1.54
CA ASN A 41 4.70 13.97 -1.35
C ASN A 41 4.79 13.55 0.12
N LEU A 42 4.81 12.24 0.39
CA LEU A 42 4.86 11.68 1.74
C LEU A 42 6.22 11.06 2.09
N ALA A 43 7.13 10.95 1.13
CA ALA A 43 8.42 10.29 1.34
C ALA A 43 9.58 11.27 1.51
N TYR A 44 10.45 10.96 2.47
CA TYR A 44 11.70 11.68 2.69
C TYR A 44 12.79 11.30 1.67
N GLY A 45 13.79 12.19 1.50
CA GLY A 45 15.03 11.85 0.81
C GLY A 45 14.94 11.81 -0.72
N ARG A 46 13.91 12.46 -1.30
CA ARG A 46 13.71 12.54 -2.76
C ARG A 46 13.77 13.97 -3.31
N GLY A 47 14.56 14.83 -2.65
CA GLY A 47 14.71 16.24 -3.08
C GLY A 47 13.66 17.18 -2.51
N ASP A 48 12.74 16.71 -1.68
CA ASP A 48 11.81 17.54 -0.92
C ASP A 48 12.38 17.93 0.44
N THR A 49 11.85 19.00 1.02
CA THR A 49 12.23 19.41 2.37
C THR A 49 11.48 18.61 3.44
N MET A 50 12.10 18.49 4.62
CA MET A 50 11.49 17.81 5.76
C MET A 50 10.18 18.50 6.18
N GLU A 51 10.19 19.84 6.17
CA GLU A 51 9.05 20.67 6.53
C GLU A 51 7.85 20.42 5.64
N ASN A 52 8.05 20.29 4.33
CA ASN A 52 7.00 19.98 3.38
C ASN A 52 6.40 18.60 3.64
N VAL A 53 7.23 17.59 3.85
CA VAL A 53 6.75 16.21 4.11
C VAL A 53 5.99 16.12 5.44
N VAL A 54 6.47 16.80 6.49
CA VAL A 54 5.78 16.87 7.77
C VAL A 54 4.41 17.55 7.61
N GLU A 55 4.34 18.67 6.89
CA GLU A 55 3.08 19.37 6.65
C GLU A 55 2.12 18.52 5.81
N ASN A 56 2.62 17.80 4.80
CA ASN A 56 1.82 16.87 4.00
C ASN A 56 1.23 15.74 4.86
N LEU A 57 2.02 15.14 5.75
CA LEU A 57 1.56 14.12 6.68
C LEU A 57 0.52 14.67 7.67
N ARG A 58 0.70 15.92 8.14
CA ARG A 58 -0.27 16.59 9.01
C ARG A 58 -1.59 16.85 8.31
N ARG A 59 -1.56 17.29 7.04
CA ARG A 59 -2.77 17.44 6.21
C ARG A 59 -3.47 16.11 5.97
N LEU A 60 -2.70 15.07 5.69
CA LEU A 60 -3.23 13.72 5.51
C LEU A 60 -3.90 13.20 6.80
N GLY A 61 -3.26 13.39 7.97
CA GLY A 61 -3.82 13.04 9.27
C GLY A 61 -5.14 13.75 9.54
N SER A 62 -5.20 15.06 9.25
CA SER A 62 -6.44 15.84 9.36
C SER A 62 -7.54 15.35 8.43
N ALA A 63 -7.20 14.94 7.20
CA ALA A 63 -8.17 14.48 6.22
C ALA A 63 -8.71 13.07 6.52
N LEU A 64 -7.86 12.17 7.00
CA LEU A 64 -8.22 10.78 7.29
C LEU A 64 -8.66 10.55 8.76
N GLY A 65 -8.44 11.51 9.65
CA GLY A 65 -8.82 11.40 11.07
C GLY A 65 -7.86 10.54 11.88
N PHE A 66 -6.55 10.64 11.66
CA PHE A 66 -5.53 10.00 12.49
C PHE A 66 -4.55 11.01 13.10
N ASP A 67 -3.96 10.65 14.23
CA ASP A 67 -2.89 11.42 14.88
C ASP A 67 -1.54 11.08 14.23
N PRO A 68 -0.86 12.04 13.58
CA PRO A 68 0.44 11.81 13.00
C PRO A 68 1.55 11.38 13.97
N GLU A 69 1.42 11.69 15.26
CA GLU A 69 2.36 11.19 16.29
C GLU A 69 2.19 9.69 16.58
N LYS A 70 1.06 9.11 16.18
CA LYS A 70 0.76 7.67 16.27
C LYS A 70 1.08 6.90 14.99
N LEU A 71 1.87 7.51 14.10
CA LEU A 71 2.24 6.92 12.80
C LEU A 71 3.43 5.97 12.92
N VAL A 72 3.33 4.81 12.28
CA VAL A 72 4.43 3.88 12.05
C VAL A 72 4.60 3.69 10.55
N MET A 73 5.81 3.91 10.06
CA MET A 73 6.16 3.83 8.64
C MET A 73 7.07 2.63 8.35
N THR A 74 7.06 2.17 7.11
CA THR A 74 7.98 1.15 6.62
C THR A 74 9.30 1.75 6.15
N ARG A 75 10.39 1.01 6.34
CA ARG A 75 11.63 1.16 5.58
C ARG A 75 11.68 0.07 4.51
N GLN A 76 11.15 0.38 3.35
CA GLN A 76 10.89 -0.58 2.26
C GLN A 76 12.17 -0.92 1.49
N THR A 77 12.42 -2.21 1.32
CA THR A 77 13.56 -2.76 0.57
C THR A 77 13.13 -3.77 -0.49
N HIS A 78 11.82 -3.81 -0.81
CA HIS A 78 11.18 -4.80 -1.69
C HIS A 78 11.34 -6.22 -1.15
N SER A 79 11.31 -6.35 0.16
CA SER A 79 11.38 -7.61 0.90
C SER A 79 10.00 -8.25 1.08
N ASP A 80 9.98 -9.34 1.82
CA ASP A 80 8.77 -10.02 2.29
C ASP A 80 8.61 -9.95 3.81
N ILE A 81 9.32 -9.03 4.45
CA ILE A 81 9.36 -8.86 5.89
C ILE A 81 8.09 -8.15 6.36
N VAL A 82 7.36 -8.78 7.27
CA VAL A 82 6.20 -8.24 7.97
C VAL A 82 6.57 -7.97 9.42
N ARG A 83 6.29 -6.77 9.93
CA ARG A 83 6.52 -6.44 11.34
C ARG A 83 5.20 -6.27 12.09
N VAL A 84 5.14 -6.86 13.27
CA VAL A 84 4.12 -6.55 14.27
C VAL A 84 4.57 -5.30 15.01
N VAL A 85 3.69 -4.29 15.09
CA VAL A 85 4.00 -2.99 15.70
C VAL A 85 2.95 -2.59 16.73
N THR A 86 3.38 -1.76 17.67
CA THR A 86 2.57 -1.24 18.77
C THR A 86 2.78 0.28 18.89
N ASP A 87 2.19 0.91 19.89
CA ASP A 87 2.41 2.32 20.25
C ASP A 87 3.89 2.64 20.54
N ARG A 88 4.69 1.65 20.98
CA ARG A 88 6.13 1.79 21.20
C ARG A 88 6.94 1.99 19.92
N ASP A 89 6.37 1.63 18.78
CA ASP A 89 6.98 1.80 17.47
C ASP A 89 6.62 3.16 16.83
N CYS A 90 5.68 3.90 17.41
CA CYS A 90 5.32 5.23 16.96
C CYS A 90 6.49 6.20 17.19
N ARG A 91 6.97 6.82 16.11
CA ARG A 91 8.15 7.69 16.15
C ARG A 91 7.88 9.07 15.56
N GLY A 92 6.63 9.38 15.28
CA GLY A 92 6.26 10.61 14.61
C GLY A 92 6.89 10.73 13.21
N PHE A 93 7.00 11.96 12.71
CA PHE A 93 7.35 12.24 11.32
C PHE A 93 8.82 12.05 10.94
N CYS A 94 9.74 11.95 11.87
CA CYS A 94 11.15 12.27 11.62
C CYS A 94 12.13 11.11 11.77
N HIS A 95 11.69 9.88 11.84
CA HIS A 95 12.61 8.78 12.12
C HIS A 95 13.06 8.01 10.88
N LYS A 96 14.39 8.07 10.60
CA LYS A 96 15.06 7.27 9.57
C LYS A 96 15.40 5.86 10.06
N ASP A 97 15.26 5.57 11.35
CA ASP A 97 15.78 4.35 11.99
C ASP A 97 14.72 3.25 12.17
N TYR A 98 13.74 3.20 11.25
CA TYR A 98 12.85 2.04 11.19
C TYR A 98 13.60 0.81 10.71
N PRO A 99 13.42 -0.35 11.35
CA PRO A 99 13.90 -1.62 10.80
C PRO A 99 13.30 -1.88 9.42
N GLU A 100 14.05 -2.58 8.58
CA GLU A 100 13.59 -2.94 7.23
C GLU A 100 12.35 -3.80 7.29
N CYS A 101 11.34 -3.41 6.52
CA CYS A 101 10.13 -4.19 6.27
C CYS A 101 9.35 -3.57 5.13
N ASP A 102 8.51 -4.40 4.50
CA ASP A 102 7.60 -3.96 3.46
C ASP A 102 6.12 -4.13 3.86
N ALA A 103 5.86 -4.67 5.07
CA ALA A 103 4.52 -4.72 5.64
C ALA A 103 4.54 -4.52 7.16
N LEU A 104 3.43 -3.97 7.65
CA LEU A 104 3.17 -3.70 9.06
C LEU A 104 1.81 -4.27 9.44
N VAL A 105 1.68 -4.82 10.66
CA VAL A 105 0.40 -5.25 11.24
C VAL A 105 0.31 -4.81 12.71
N THR A 106 -0.89 -4.44 13.15
CA THR A 106 -1.16 -4.07 14.53
C THR A 106 -2.61 -4.34 14.93
N ASN A 107 -2.84 -4.53 16.24
CA ASN A 107 -4.17 -4.43 16.85
C ASN A 107 -4.19 -3.37 17.97
N THR A 108 -3.15 -2.55 18.07
CA THR A 108 -3.07 -1.47 19.06
C THR A 108 -3.91 -0.28 18.58
N PRO A 109 -4.95 0.13 19.35
CA PRO A 109 -5.79 1.26 18.99
C PRO A 109 -4.99 2.55 18.75
N GLU A 110 -5.49 3.37 17.83
CA GLU A 110 -4.92 4.66 17.38
C GLU A 110 -3.57 4.56 16.67
N VAL A 111 -2.90 3.41 16.62
CA VAL A 111 -1.70 3.24 15.79
C VAL A 111 -2.09 3.27 14.32
N THR A 112 -1.39 4.11 13.56
CA THR A 112 -1.58 4.28 12.11
C THR A 112 -0.41 3.69 11.35
N LEU A 113 -0.71 2.85 10.36
CA LEU A 113 0.29 2.21 9.50
C LEU A 113 0.38 2.96 8.17
N LEU A 114 1.58 3.20 7.68
CA LEU A 114 1.84 3.84 6.37
C LEU A 114 2.88 3.04 5.58
N VAL A 115 2.52 2.67 4.35
CA VAL A 115 3.45 2.19 3.32
C VAL A 115 3.47 3.18 2.15
N PHE A 116 4.63 3.31 1.50
CA PHE A 116 4.83 4.24 0.40
C PHE A 116 4.81 3.51 -0.94
N THR A 117 4.22 4.15 -1.95
CA THR A 117 4.23 3.61 -3.32
C THR A 117 4.48 4.70 -4.35
N ALA A 118 4.93 4.26 -5.51
CA ALA A 118 4.85 4.90 -6.81
C ALA A 118 5.08 3.78 -7.82
N ASP A 119 4.00 3.25 -8.36
CA ASP A 119 3.84 2.09 -9.22
C ASP A 119 3.70 0.74 -8.49
N CYS A 120 4.40 0.48 -7.39
CA CYS A 120 4.22 -0.77 -6.64
C CYS A 120 2.81 -0.88 -6.06
N THR A 121 2.34 -2.09 -5.86
CA THR A 121 0.98 -2.40 -5.39
C THR A 121 0.86 -2.21 -3.88
N PRO A 122 0.06 -1.24 -3.38
CA PRO A 122 -0.26 -1.14 -1.96
C PRO A 122 -1.44 -2.04 -1.63
N MET A 123 -1.41 -2.65 -0.45
CA MET A 123 -2.52 -3.42 0.10
C MET A 123 -2.82 -2.99 1.52
N LEU A 124 -4.10 -2.86 1.85
CA LEU A 124 -4.61 -2.60 3.19
C LEU A 124 -5.47 -3.79 3.64
N PHE A 125 -5.42 -4.10 4.94
CA PHE A 125 -6.10 -5.22 5.56
C PHE A 125 -6.81 -4.77 6.84
N PHE A 126 -8.02 -5.27 7.06
CA PHE A 126 -8.81 -5.00 8.24
C PHE A 126 -9.62 -6.23 8.65
N ASP A 127 -9.51 -6.65 9.89
CA ASP A 127 -10.40 -7.66 10.47
C ASP A 127 -11.41 -6.97 11.41
N PRO A 128 -12.71 -6.91 11.04
CA PRO A 128 -13.72 -6.25 11.86
C PRO A 128 -14.04 -6.98 13.17
N VAL A 129 -13.59 -8.23 13.32
CA VAL A 129 -13.85 -9.02 14.54
C VAL A 129 -12.79 -8.75 15.59
N THR A 130 -11.52 -8.71 15.20
CA THR A 130 -10.37 -8.47 16.10
C THR A 130 -9.96 -7.01 16.19
N GLY A 131 -10.39 -6.17 15.23
CA GLY A 131 -9.94 -4.78 15.08
C GLY A 131 -8.54 -4.64 14.48
N ALA A 132 -7.86 -5.76 14.22
CA ALA A 132 -6.51 -5.73 13.68
C ALA A 132 -6.47 -5.15 12.27
N VAL A 133 -5.40 -4.40 11.98
CA VAL A 133 -5.14 -3.80 10.67
C VAL A 133 -3.76 -4.17 10.14
N GLY A 134 -3.61 -4.09 8.82
CA GLY A 134 -2.34 -4.30 8.14
C GLY A 134 -2.17 -3.39 6.94
N ALA A 135 -0.93 -3.09 6.60
CA ALA A 135 -0.55 -2.38 5.39
C ALA A 135 0.67 -3.05 4.76
N ALA A 136 0.65 -3.30 3.45
CA ALA A 136 1.75 -3.94 2.74
C ALA A 136 2.09 -3.23 1.43
N HIS A 137 3.39 -3.14 1.15
CA HIS A 137 3.97 -2.69 -0.11
C HIS A 137 4.43 -3.91 -0.92
N ALA A 138 3.84 -4.13 -2.08
CA ALA A 138 4.19 -5.22 -2.97
C ALA A 138 4.69 -4.69 -4.33
N GLY A 139 5.98 -4.49 -4.46
CA GLY A 139 6.64 -4.49 -5.74
C GLY A 139 6.62 -5.90 -6.35
N TRP A 140 7.10 -6.10 -7.58
CA TRP A 140 7.08 -7.43 -8.20
C TRP A 140 7.82 -8.50 -7.37
N ARG A 141 8.93 -8.12 -6.70
CA ARG A 141 9.66 -9.02 -5.80
C ARG A 141 8.82 -9.42 -4.59
N GLY A 142 8.20 -8.44 -3.91
CA GLY A 142 7.31 -8.70 -2.79
C GLY A 142 6.07 -9.52 -3.20
N THR A 143 5.55 -9.29 -4.41
CA THR A 143 4.47 -10.12 -5.00
C THR A 143 4.94 -11.57 -5.18
N ALA A 144 6.10 -11.80 -5.82
CA ALA A 144 6.65 -13.16 -5.99
C ALA A 144 6.94 -13.84 -4.63
N GLN A 145 7.35 -13.08 -3.63
CA GLN A 145 7.59 -13.56 -2.25
C GLN A 145 6.30 -13.66 -1.41
N LYS A 146 5.12 -13.36 -2.00
CA LYS A 146 3.79 -13.50 -1.37
C LYS A 146 3.61 -12.63 -0.12
N ILE A 147 4.09 -11.38 -0.14
CA ILE A 147 4.06 -10.49 1.03
C ILE A 147 2.63 -10.27 1.55
N GLY A 148 1.62 -10.17 0.67
CA GLY A 148 0.22 -10.06 1.08
C GLY A 148 -0.25 -11.26 1.90
N ALA A 149 0.04 -12.48 1.45
CA ALA A 149 -0.29 -13.70 2.18
C ALA A 149 0.49 -13.79 3.52
N LYS A 150 1.75 -13.34 3.55
CA LYS A 150 2.55 -13.25 4.79
C LYS A 150 1.99 -12.23 5.77
N THR A 151 1.44 -11.11 5.27
CA THR A 151 0.75 -10.12 6.10
C THR A 151 -0.49 -10.74 6.75
N VAL A 152 -1.32 -11.45 5.97
CA VAL A 152 -2.48 -12.18 6.50
C VAL A 152 -2.05 -13.21 7.55
N LYS A 153 -1.00 -13.99 7.26
CA LYS A 153 -0.44 -14.97 8.21
C LYS A 153 -0.03 -14.29 9.54
N ALA A 154 0.66 -13.15 9.47
CA ALA A 154 1.05 -12.41 10.66
C ALA A 154 -0.16 -11.91 11.47
N MET A 155 -1.24 -11.46 10.81
CA MET A 155 -2.50 -11.08 11.48
C MET A 155 -3.15 -12.28 12.18
N VAL A 156 -3.17 -13.46 11.54
CA VAL A 156 -3.70 -14.70 12.13
C VAL A 156 -2.89 -15.12 13.35
N GLU A 157 -1.58 -15.19 13.21
CA GLU A 157 -0.68 -15.72 14.28
C GLU A 157 -0.58 -14.80 15.49
N ASN A 158 -0.66 -13.47 15.31
CA ASN A 158 -0.44 -12.52 16.40
C ASN A 158 -1.75 -11.98 17.00
N PHE A 159 -2.84 -11.97 16.24
CA PHE A 159 -4.10 -11.34 16.68
C PHE A 159 -5.31 -12.26 16.63
N GLY A 160 -5.13 -13.53 16.22
CA GLY A 160 -6.22 -14.49 16.12
C GLY A 160 -7.23 -14.17 15.02
N CYS A 161 -6.84 -13.40 14.03
CA CYS A 161 -7.68 -13.11 12.86
C CYS A 161 -8.03 -14.41 12.13
N LYS A 162 -9.22 -14.43 11.50
CA LYS A 162 -9.57 -15.49 10.56
C LYS A 162 -9.53 -14.93 9.14
N PRO A 163 -8.86 -15.60 8.19
CA PRO A 163 -8.73 -15.08 6.81
C PRO A 163 -10.07 -14.71 6.17
N GLU A 164 -11.14 -15.48 6.43
CA GLU A 164 -12.48 -15.22 5.92
C GLU A 164 -13.11 -13.93 6.47
N ASN A 165 -12.65 -13.43 7.61
CA ASN A 165 -13.11 -12.16 8.19
C ASN A 165 -12.32 -10.96 7.66
N ILE A 166 -11.08 -11.20 7.18
CA ILE A 166 -10.21 -10.13 6.73
C ILE A 166 -10.76 -9.52 5.44
N ARG A 167 -10.95 -8.21 5.46
CA ARG A 167 -11.27 -7.38 4.31
C ARG A 167 -10.00 -6.75 3.80
N SER A 168 -9.71 -6.91 2.52
CA SER A 168 -8.52 -6.36 1.89
C SER A 168 -8.88 -5.37 0.80
N ALA A 169 -8.08 -4.34 0.67
CA ALA A 169 -8.13 -3.41 -0.44
C ALA A 169 -6.78 -3.35 -1.14
N ILE A 170 -6.77 -3.49 -2.46
CA ILE A 170 -5.60 -3.36 -3.33
C ILE A 170 -5.71 -2.01 -4.04
N GLY A 171 -4.80 -1.10 -3.73
CA GLY A 171 -4.84 0.28 -4.20
C GLY A 171 -4.26 0.49 -5.60
N PRO A 172 -4.19 1.78 -6.03
CA PRO A 172 -3.59 2.16 -7.31
C PRO A 172 -2.14 1.70 -7.45
N ASN A 173 -1.82 1.10 -8.59
CA ASN A 173 -0.47 0.69 -8.97
C ASN A 173 -0.25 0.85 -10.48
N ILE A 174 0.93 0.56 -10.99
CA ILE A 174 1.13 0.43 -12.43
C ILE A 174 0.36 -0.80 -12.94
N GLY A 175 -0.59 -0.58 -13.85
CA GLY A 175 -1.47 -1.64 -14.36
C GLY A 175 -0.80 -2.51 -15.44
N LEU A 176 -1.47 -3.60 -15.81
CA LEU A 176 -1.10 -4.49 -16.92
C LEU A 176 -0.77 -3.73 -18.21
N CYS A 177 -1.46 -2.61 -18.47
CA CYS A 177 -1.25 -1.77 -19.65
C CYS A 177 0.17 -1.21 -19.76
N HIS A 178 0.87 -0.97 -18.63
CA HIS A 178 2.17 -0.28 -18.60
C HIS A 178 3.26 -0.97 -17.75
N PHE A 179 2.93 -2.02 -17.01
CA PHE A 179 3.95 -2.78 -16.28
C PHE A 179 4.68 -3.74 -17.21
N GLU A 180 5.46 -3.17 -18.12
CA GLU A 180 6.34 -3.89 -19.03
C GLU A 180 7.61 -4.35 -18.32
N THR A 181 8.03 -5.60 -18.57
CA THR A 181 9.18 -6.25 -17.94
C THR A 181 9.92 -7.15 -18.92
N ASP A 182 11.11 -7.56 -18.54
CA ASP A 182 11.83 -8.67 -19.17
C ASP A 182 11.33 -10.02 -18.63
N GLU A 183 11.91 -11.10 -19.13
CA GLU A 183 11.46 -12.49 -18.83
C GLU A 183 11.70 -12.93 -17.38
N ASP A 184 12.61 -12.28 -16.66
CA ASP A 184 12.93 -12.56 -15.26
C ASP A 184 11.71 -12.41 -14.34
N VAL A 185 10.86 -11.43 -14.59
CA VAL A 185 9.66 -11.17 -13.75
C VAL A 185 8.58 -12.24 -13.95
N PRO A 186 8.14 -12.58 -15.19
CA PRO A 186 7.19 -13.68 -15.37
C PRO A 186 7.75 -15.02 -14.90
N GLN A 187 9.04 -15.30 -15.05
CA GLN A 187 9.66 -16.54 -14.53
C GLN A 187 9.59 -16.59 -12.99
N ALA A 188 9.86 -15.48 -12.30
CA ALA A 188 9.70 -15.40 -10.85
C ALA A 188 8.25 -15.63 -10.41
N MET A 189 7.26 -15.12 -11.14
CA MET A 189 5.85 -15.36 -10.85
C MET A 189 5.46 -16.83 -11.07
N LEU A 190 5.91 -17.44 -12.17
CA LEU A 190 5.67 -18.85 -12.44
C LEU A 190 6.31 -19.75 -11.37
N ALA A 191 7.52 -19.46 -10.96
CA ALA A 191 8.19 -20.18 -9.88
C ALA A 191 7.43 -20.09 -8.55
N ALA A 192 6.85 -18.92 -8.25
CA ALA A 192 6.13 -18.65 -7.00
C ALA A 192 4.71 -19.24 -6.97
N TYR A 193 4.00 -19.19 -8.09
CA TYR A 193 2.56 -19.44 -8.15
C TYR A 193 2.16 -20.62 -9.04
N GLY A 194 3.08 -21.15 -9.87
CA GLY A 194 2.80 -22.20 -10.86
C GLY A 194 2.05 -21.67 -12.08
N GLU A 195 1.49 -22.59 -12.88
CA GLU A 195 0.87 -22.26 -14.16
C GLU A 195 -0.37 -21.35 -14.06
N GLU A 196 -1.06 -21.34 -12.92
CA GLU A 196 -2.24 -20.51 -12.72
C GLU A 196 -1.98 -19.02 -12.91
N VAL A 197 -0.75 -18.56 -12.65
CA VAL A 197 -0.40 -17.13 -12.79
C VAL A 197 -0.34 -16.66 -14.25
N ARG A 198 -0.22 -17.59 -15.21
CA ARG A 198 -0.09 -17.24 -16.65
C ARG A 198 -1.24 -16.39 -17.19
N GLN A 199 -2.44 -16.56 -16.67
CA GLN A 199 -3.60 -15.76 -17.07
C GLN A 199 -3.45 -14.26 -16.79
N PHE A 200 -2.50 -13.87 -15.94
CA PHE A 200 -2.20 -12.47 -15.58
C PHE A 200 -0.92 -11.95 -16.25
N ILE A 201 -0.37 -12.69 -17.21
CA ILE A 201 0.86 -12.38 -17.92
C ILE A 201 0.57 -12.35 -19.42
N GLU A 202 0.82 -11.22 -20.04
CA GLU A 202 0.71 -11.05 -21.49
C GLU A 202 2.10 -10.89 -22.11
N LYS A 203 2.39 -11.64 -23.17
CA LYS A 203 3.59 -11.41 -23.99
C LYS A 203 3.23 -10.40 -25.09
N ARG A 204 3.99 -9.31 -25.18
CA ARG A 204 3.85 -8.26 -26.20
C ARG A 204 5.20 -8.03 -26.89
N GLY A 205 5.37 -8.58 -28.08
CA GLY A 205 6.66 -8.61 -28.76
C GLY A 205 7.71 -9.38 -27.95
N ASP A 206 8.83 -8.73 -27.65
CA ASP A 206 9.93 -9.31 -26.85
C ASP A 206 9.80 -9.07 -25.35
N LYS A 207 8.75 -8.35 -24.92
CA LYS A 207 8.50 -7.98 -23.53
C LYS A 207 7.26 -8.68 -22.96
N TYR A 208 7.09 -8.58 -21.66
CA TYR A 208 5.96 -9.10 -20.92
C TYR A 208 5.28 -8.00 -20.13
N HIS A 209 3.96 -8.11 -20.03
CA HIS A 209 3.13 -7.25 -19.19
C HIS A 209 2.43 -8.09 -18.13
N LEU A 210 2.40 -7.62 -16.88
CA LEU A 210 1.83 -8.38 -15.76
C LEU A 210 0.80 -7.55 -15.00
N ASP A 211 -0.30 -8.22 -14.59
CA ASP A 211 -1.27 -7.65 -13.66
C ASP A 211 -0.91 -8.01 -12.21
N LEU A 212 -0.11 -7.16 -11.57
CA LEU A 212 0.29 -7.39 -10.18
C LEU A 212 -0.89 -7.31 -9.20
N LYS A 213 -1.94 -6.54 -9.49
CA LYS A 213 -3.15 -6.50 -8.64
C LYS A 213 -3.86 -7.85 -8.66
N ALA A 214 -4.09 -8.40 -9.84
CA ALA A 214 -4.74 -9.70 -9.99
C ALA A 214 -3.90 -10.83 -9.36
N ILE A 215 -2.57 -10.82 -9.52
CA ILE A 215 -1.67 -11.80 -8.90
C ILE A 215 -1.73 -11.72 -7.37
N ASN A 216 -1.71 -10.50 -6.79
CA ASN A 216 -1.85 -10.34 -5.34
C ASN A 216 -3.24 -10.77 -4.85
N ALA A 217 -4.31 -10.45 -5.57
CA ALA A 217 -5.66 -10.91 -5.24
C ALA A 217 -5.77 -12.44 -5.26
N MET A 218 -5.22 -13.09 -6.29
CA MET A 218 -5.13 -14.56 -6.35
C MET A 218 -4.36 -15.12 -5.15
N SER A 219 -3.23 -14.50 -4.79
CA SER A 219 -2.42 -14.90 -3.63
C SER A 219 -3.19 -14.79 -2.30
N LEU A 220 -3.99 -13.75 -2.14
CA LEU A 220 -4.85 -13.55 -0.97
C LEU A 220 -6.00 -14.56 -0.92
N ASN A 221 -6.64 -14.85 -2.06
CA ASN A 221 -7.69 -15.87 -2.15
C ASN A 221 -7.17 -17.26 -1.75
N ARG A 222 -5.93 -17.61 -2.14
CA ARG A 222 -5.32 -18.90 -1.76
C ARG A 222 -5.13 -19.08 -0.26
N VAL A 223 -5.06 -18.00 0.51
CA VAL A 223 -4.95 -18.04 1.97
C VAL A 223 -6.27 -17.76 2.68
N GLY A 224 -7.40 -17.75 1.94
CA GLY A 224 -8.75 -17.68 2.48
C GLY A 224 -9.33 -16.27 2.61
N VAL A 225 -8.65 -15.22 2.15
CA VAL A 225 -9.20 -13.86 2.10
C VAL A 225 -10.05 -13.73 0.83
N THR A 226 -11.37 -13.62 1.00
CA THR A 226 -12.33 -13.58 -0.12
C THR A 226 -12.95 -12.20 -0.34
N GLN A 227 -12.87 -11.31 0.65
CA GLN A 227 -13.40 -9.94 0.57
C GLN A 227 -12.28 -8.98 0.13
N ILE A 228 -12.09 -8.85 -1.18
CA ILE A 228 -11.00 -8.05 -1.77
C ILE A 228 -11.61 -7.00 -2.70
N GLU A 229 -11.34 -5.73 -2.40
CA GLU A 229 -11.65 -4.61 -3.28
C GLU A 229 -10.39 -4.19 -4.05
N ILE A 230 -10.51 -3.97 -5.35
CA ILE A 230 -9.35 -3.69 -6.21
C ILE A 230 -9.58 -2.38 -6.96
N SER A 231 -8.62 -1.47 -6.88
CA SER A 231 -8.61 -0.24 -7.68
C SER A 231 -8.38 -0.55 -9.15
N ASP A 232 -9.15 0.06 -10.02
CA ASP A 232 -8.96 0.04 -11.47
C ASP A 232 -7.86 0.99 -11.96
N ALA A 233 -7.43 1.95 -11.12
CA ALA A 233 -6.48 2.99 -11.50
C ALA A 233 -5.09 2.42 -11.81
N CYS A 234 -4.54 2.87 -12.94
CA CYS A 234 -3.13 2.69 -13.30
C CYS A 234 -2.37 3.99 -13.02
N THR A 235 -1.34 3.93 -12.19
CA THR A 235 -0.52 5.09 -11.80
C THR A 235 0.20 5.73 -12.98
N TYR A 236 0.59 4.93 -13.98
CA TYR A 236 1.20 5.44 -15.20
C TYR A 236 0.19 6.18 -16.08
N CYS A 237 -1.00 5.58 -16.35
CA CYS A 237 -2.04 6.21 -17.16
C CYS A 237 -2.57 7.51 -16.54
N GLN A 238 -2.55 7.60 -15.21
CA GLN A 238 -3.03 8.74 -14.44
C GLN A 238 -1.87 9.39 -13.66
N CYS A 239 -0.73 9.59 -14.33
CA CYS A 239 0.49 10.16 -13.69
C CYS A 239 0.35 11.64 -13.29
N ASP A 240 -0.68 12.31 -13.78
CA ASP A 240 -1.14 13.61 -13.29
C ASP A 240 -1.80 13.54 -11.90
N ARG A 241 -2.39 12.39 -11.56
CA ARG A 241 -3.10 12.13 -10.32
C ARG A 241 -2.30 11.32 -9.30
N PHE A 242 -1.44 10.42 -9.77
CA PHE A 242 -0.63 9.53 -8.94
C PHE A 242 0.85 9.70 -9.24
N TRP A 243 1.69 9.40 -8.26
CA TRP A 243 3.11 9.25 -8.51
C TRP A 243 3.38 7.96 -9.28
N SER A 244 4.09 8.08 -10.41
CA SER A 244 4.57 6.94 -11.18
C SER A 244 6.09 7.04 -11.36
N HIS A 245 6.80 6.05 -10.85
CA HIS A 245 8.24 5.92 -11.04
C HIS A 245 8.60 5.71 -12.52
N ARG A 246 7.78 4.90 -13.21
CA ARG A 246 7.96 4.58 -14.62
C ARG A 246 7.72 5.81 -15.51
N ALA A 247 6.63 6.52 -15.30
CA ALA A 247 6.27 7.69 -16.11
C ALA A 247 7.23 8.87 -15.90
N SER A 248 7.76 9.04 -14.69
CA SER A 248 8.65 10.15 -14.33
C SER A 248 10.14 9.81 -14.42
N HIS A 249 10.51 8.61 -14.88
CA HIS A 249 11.89 8.13 -14.90
C HIS A 249 12.61 8.28 -13.54
N GLY A 250 11.84 8.16 -12.44
CA GLY A 250 12.35 8.23 -11.07
C GLY A 250 12.28 9.60 -10.40
N GLU A 251 12.04 10.68 -11.14
CA GLU A 251 11.90 12.03 -10.60
C GLU A 251 10.48 12.27 -10.08
N ARG A 252 10.22 11.91 -8.82
CA ARG A 252 8.87 11.91 -8.27
C ARG A 252 8.85 11.98 -6.75
N GLY A 253 7.71 12.36 -6.20
CA GLY A 253 7.34 12.08 -4.82
C GLY A 253 6.88 10.64 -4.60
N SER A 254 6.19 10.39 -3.49
CA SER A 254 5.56 9.11 -3.19
C SER A 254 4.18 9.32 -2.59
N GLN A 255 3.21 8.54 -3.04
CA GLN A 255 1.93 8.40 -2.38
C GLN A 255 2.02 7.38 -1.24
N GLY A 256 0.99 7.34 -0.38
CA GLY A 256 0.88 6.43 0.73
C GLY A 256 -0.39 5.59 0.70
N ALA A 257 -0.29 4.40 1.26
CA ALA A 257 -1.46 3.65 1.72
C ALA A 257 -1.44 3.64 3.25
N VAL A 258 -2.53 4.12 3.84
CA VAL A 258 -2.64 4.42 5.27
C VAL A 258 -3.85 3.69 5.84
N ILE A 259 -3.69 3.13 7.03
CA ILE A 259 -4.79 2.55 7.81
C ILE A 259 -4.54 2.72 9.31
N THR A 260 -5.59 3.12 10.03
CA THR A 260 -5.54 3.32 11.49
C THR A 260 -6.31 2.23 12.20
N CYS A 261 -5.68 1.60 13.19
CA CYS A 261 -6.37 0.70 14.10
C CYS A 261 -7.32 1.48 15.01
N LYS A 262 -8.56 1.03 15.14
CA LYS A 262 -9.55 1.61 16.06
C LYS A 262 -10.08 0.53 17.00
N GLU A 263 -10.47 0.94 18.20
CA GLU A 263 -11.21 0.04 19.07
C GLU A 263 -12.47 -0.45 18.36
N VAL A 264 -12.64 -1.78 18.32
CA VAL A 264 -13.91 -2.36 17.91
C VAL A 264 -14.85 -2.26 19.11
N GLY A 265 -15.91 -1.48 18.98
CA GLY A 265 -16.94 -1.39 20.02
C GLY A 265 -17.45 -2.80 20.35
N ARG A 266 -17.33 -3.17 21.61
CA ARG A 266 -17.88 -4.42 22.16
C ARG A 266 -19.40 -4.36 22.23
#